data_5b76623286f2323d3442518b053afba3
#
_entry.id   5b76623286f2323d3442518b053afba3
#
_cell.length_a   1.000
_cell.length_b   1.000
_cell.length_c   1.000
_cell.angle_alpha   90.00
_cell.angle_beta   90.00
_cell.angle_gamma   90.00
#
_symmetry.space_group_name_H-M   'P 1'
#
loop_
_entity.id
_entity.type
_entity.pdbx_description
1 polymer ?
#
loop_
_entity_poly.entity_id
_entity_poly.type
_entity_poly.pdbx_seq_one_letter_code
_entity_poly.pdbx_strand_id
1 'polypeptide(L)'
;LLLLPQCLAHPEVCRADRDGLGLLCAQCGACAIGTLQAEADRLGYVTLVAEGTTVVSKLLMSGKVDAVIGVGCMESLRRIFPVMNTHAIPGQGIPLLADGCVRTTVDVAWALELIRSRKAEAKDGVTDLDAVAAVIRQWFEPEALAGLMGRPATEAQRVGQAWLVTGGKRWRPLLTAAVFEAAGGEVGRIRAATVAVECFHKASLIHDDIEDGDVERYGEPTVHARVGVPAAI
;
A
#
# COMPACT_ATOMS: atom_id res chain seq x y z
N LEU A 1 10.23 -0.83 -12.13
CA LEU A 1 11.29 -1.77 -12.49
C LEU A 1 10.76 -3.19 -12.49
N LEU A 2 11.05 -3.99 -13.54
CA LEU A 2 10.86 -5.45 -13.56
C LEU A 2 12.22 -6.13 -13.30
N LEU A 3 12.29 -6.97 -12.26
CA LEU A 3 13.47 -7.77 -11.94
C LEU A 3 13.22 -9.23 -12.28
N LEU A 4 14.04 -9.79 -13.15
CA LEU A 4 13.99 -11.20 -13.55
C LEU A 4 15.29 -11.90 -13.14
N PRO A 5 15.24 -13.14 -12.68
CA PRO A 5 16.46 -13.88 -12.36
C PRO A 5 17.04 -14.56 -13.62
N GLN A 6 18.34 -14.56 -13.76
CA GLN A 6 18.99 -15.22 -14.90
C GLN A 6 18.78 -16.74 -14.95
N CYS A 7 18.40 -17.38 -13.83
CA CYS A 7 18.13 -18.82 -13.80
C CYS A 7 16.89 -19.24 -14.62
N LEU A 8 16.06 -18.27 -15.08
CA LEU A 8 15.02 -18.49 -16.09
C LEU A 8 15.58 -18.65 -17.51
N ALA A 9 16.82 -18.21 -17.77
CA ALA A 9 17.42 -18.33 -19.08
C ALA A 9 17.71 -19.79 -19.43
N HIS A 10 17.49 -20.15 -20.70
CA HIS A 10 17.81 -21.52 -21.17
C HIS A 10 19.34 -21.68 -21.26
N PRO A 11 19.95 -22.57 -20.51
CA PRO A 11 21.42 -22.61 -20.35
C PRO A 11 22.18 -22.94 -21.62
N GLU A 12 21.59 -23.69 -22.55
CA GLU A 12 22.23 -24.17 -23.78
C GLU A 12 21.88 -23.31 -25.01
N VAL A 13 20.70 -22.66 -25.01
CA VAL A 13 20.20 -21.93 -26.16
C VAL A 13 20.40 -20.41 -26.03
N CYS A 14 20.41 -19.92 -24.78
CA CYS A 14 20.56 -18.48 -24.53
C CYS A 14 21.98 -18.02 -24.91
N ARG A 15 22.06 -17.10 -25.89
CA ARG A 15 23.30 -16.49 -26.35
C ARG A 15 23.34 -14.99 -26.04
N ALA A 16 22.58 -14.57 -25.02
CA ALA A 16 22.52 -13.17 -24.62
C ALA A 16 23.85 -12.74 -24.00
N ASP A 17 24.30 -11.54 -24.34
CA ASP A 17 25.45 -10.90 -23.72
C ASP A 17 25.20 -10.59 -22.24
N ARG A 18 26.27 -10.27 -21.54
CA ARG A 18 26.21 -9.90 -20.11
C ARG A 18 26.98 -8.60 -19.89
N ASP A 19 26.48 -7.81 -18.96
CA ASP A 19 27.17 -6.63 -18.46
C ASP A 19 27.41 -6.71 -16.94
N GLY A 20 27.82 -5.63 -16.32
CA GLY A 20 28.03 -5.55 -14.88
C GLY A 20 26.76 -5.66 -14.02
N LEU A 21 25.57 -5.60 -14.62
CA LEU A 21 24.28 -5.68 -13.95
C LEU A 21 23.62 -7.05 -14.14
N GLY A 22 23.89 -7.73 -15.25
CA GLY A 22 23.33 -9.04 -15.52
C GLY A 22 23.25 -9.40 -17.00
N LEU A 23 22.22 -10.14 -17.40
CA LEU A 23 22.02 -10.67 -18.73
C LEU A 23 21.22 -9.69 -19.61
N LEU A 24 21.76 -9.38 -20.79
CA LEU A 24 21.13 -8.54 -21.80
C LEU A 24 20.27 -9.41 -22.74
N CYS A 25 19.01 -9.62 -22.39
CA CYS A 25 18.12 -10.53 -23.10
C CYS A 25 17.87 -10.07 -24.55
N ALA A 26 18.22 -10.92 -25.51
CA ALA A 26 17.99 -10.70 -26.94
C ALA A 26 16.58 -11.12 -27.41
N GLN A 27 15.66 -11.45 -26.52
CA GLN A 27 14.28 -11.86 -26.81
C GLN A 27 14.17 -13.02 -27.81
N CYS A 28 15.09 -13.97 -27.74
CA CYS A 28 15.20 -15.09 -28.70
C CYS A 28 14.06 -16.13 -28.62
N GLY A 29 13.13 -15.99 -27.69
CA GLY A 29 11.97 -16.90 -27.52
C GLY A 29 12.31 -18.24 -26.81
N ALA A 30 13.55 -18.46 -26.38
CA ALA A 30 13.97 -19.72 -25.76
C ALA A 30 13.53 -19.90 -24.31
N CYS A 31 13.06 -18.84 -23.64
CA CYS A 31 12.64 -18.86 -22.22
C CYS A 31 11.65 -17.75 -21.92
N ALA A 32 11.08 -17.77 -20.71
CA ALA A 32 10.07 -16.79 -20.28
C ALA A 32 10.58 -15.34 -20.20
N ILE A 33 11.90 -15.12 -20.06
CA ILE A 33 12.47 -13.77 -19.92
C ILE A 33 12.05 -12.88 -21.10
N GLY A 34 12.21 -13.34 -22.35
CA GLY A 34 11.89 -12.54 -23.53
C GLY A 34 10.41 -12.12 -23.58
N THR A 35 9.50 -13.02 -23.23
CA THR A 35 8.05 -12.73 -23.20
C THR A 35 7.70 -11.70 -22.14
N LEU A 36 8.25 -11.85 -20.91
CA LEU A 36 7.98 -10.93 -19.81
C LEU A 36 8.60 -9.56 -20.06
N GLN A 37 9.82 -9.53 -20.60
CA GLN A 37 10.51 -8.29 -20.95
C GLN A 37 9.78 -7.53 -22.05
N ALA A 38 9.36 -8.21 -23.12
CA ALA A 38 8.65 -7.56 -24.23
C ALA A 38 7.35 -6.87 -23.75
N GLU A 39 6.59 -7.51 -22.87
CA GLU A 39 5.41 -6.90 -22.29
C GLU A 39 5.73 -5.75 -21.33
N ALA A 40 6.78 -5.89 -20.52
CA ALA A 40 7.24 -4.84 -19.64
C ALA A 40 7.72 -3.60 -20.42
N ASP A 41 8.51 -3.80 -21.48
CA ASP A 41 8.99 -2.73 -22.36
C ASP A 41 7.82 -1.98 -23.02
N ARG A 42 6.80 -2.73 -23.50
CA ARG A 42 5.57 -2.15 -24.07
C ARG A 42 4.83 -1.24 -23.09
N LEU A 43 4.90 -1.54 -21.78
CA LEU A 43 4.25 -0.80 -20.71
C LEU A 43 5.17 0.25 -20.05
N GLY A 44 6.38 0.45 -20.58
CA GLY A 44 7.34 1.45 -20.09
C GLY A 44 8.05 1.07 -18.79
N TYR A 45 8.14 -0.22 -18.48
CA TYR A 45 9.02 -0.68 -17.40
C TYR A 45 10.47 -0.70 -17.86
N VAL A 46 11.39 -0.48 -16.94
CA VAL A 46 12.80 -0.88 -17.11
C VAL A 46 12.92 -2.33 -16.64
N THR A 47 13.52 -3.19 -17.46
CA THR A 47 13.73 -4.61 -17.12
C THR A 47 15.21 -4.87 -16.82
N LEU A 48 15.49 -5.55 -15.71
CA LEU A 48 16.81 -6.04 -15.34
C LEU A 48 16.76 -7.56 -15.14
N VAL A 49 17.60 -8.28 -15.88
CA VAL A 49 17.80 -9.74 -15.67
C VAL A 49 19.05 -9.93 -14.82
N ALA A 50 18.85 -9.95 -13.49
CA ALA A 50 19.94 -9.90 -12.54
C ALA A 50 20.63 -11.26 -12.32
N GLU A 51 21.93 -11.22 -12.09
CA GLU A 51 22.74 -12.41 -11.78
C GLU A 51 22.62 -12.84 -10.30
N GLY A 52 22.21 -11.94 -9.40
CA GLY A 52 22.04 -12.25 -8.00
C GLY A 52 21.55 -11.08 -7.16
N THR A 53 21.22 -11.36 -5.89
CA THR A 53 20.64 -10.39 -4.96
C THR A 53 21.56 -9.23 -4.63
N THR A 54 22.88 -9.38 -4.73
CA THR A 54 23.84 -8.30 -4.43
C THR A 54 23.71 -7.13 -5.39
N VAL A 55 23.57 -7.40 -6.69
CA VAL A 55 23.39 -6.35 -7.72
C VAL A 55 22.04 -5.67 -7.50
N VAL A 56 20.99 -6.47 -7.25
CA VAL A 56 19.64 -5.96 -6.97
C VAL A 56 19.64 -5.05 -5.73
N SER A 57 20.25 -5.47 -4.62
CA SER A 57 20.33 -4.65 -3.40
C SER A 57 21.02 -3.31 -3.65
N LYS A 58 22.16 -3.30 -4.35
CA LYS A 58 22.86 -2.06 -4.69
C LYS A 58 22.00 -1.12 -5.52
N LEU A 59 21.26 -1.66 -6.49
CA LEU A 59 20.37 -0.88 -7.33
C LEU A 59 19.22 -0.26 -6.50
N LEU A 60 18.57 -1.04 -5.63
CA LEU A 60 17.51 -0.55 -4.75
C LEU A 60 18.00 0.54 -3.79
N MET A 61 19.20 0.37 -3.24
CA MET A 61 19.82 1.37 -2.35
C MET A 61 20.26 2.65 -3.07
N SER A 62 20.29 2.67 -4.40
CA SER A 62 20.70 3.85 -5.18
C SER A 62 19.70 5.00 -5.17
N GLY A 63 18.47 4.79 -4.68
CA GLY A 63 17.39 5.78 -4.69
C GLY A 63 16.80 6.07 -6.08
N LYS A 64 17.13 5.24 -7.09
CA LYS A 64 16.67 5.42 -8.48
C LYS A 64 15.49 4.52 -8.86
N VAL A 65 14.93 3.81 -7.90
CA VAL A 65 13.87 2.82 -8.12
C VAL A 65 12.63 3.21 -7.33
N ASP A 66 11.55 3.52 -8.02
CA ASP A 66 10.28 3.94 -7.39
C ASP A 66 9.42 2.76 -6.96
N ALA A 67 9.43 1.66 -7.73
CA ALA A 67 8.68 0.45 -7.44
C ALA A 67 9.26 -0.76 -8.18
N VAL A 68 8.99 -1.98 -7.67
CA VAL A 68 9.54 -3.23 -8.21
C VAL A 68 8.46 -4.30 -8.38
N ILE A 69 8.46 -4.98 -9.54
CA ILE A 69 7.92 -6.33 -9.68
C ILE A 69 9.14 -7.25 -9.80
N GLY A 70 9.31 -8.18 -8.86
CA GLY A 70 10.47 -9.07 -8.80
C GLY A 70 10.09 -10.53 -8.91
N VAL A 71 10.66 -11.24 -9.89
CA VAL A 71 10.58 -12.70 -9.98
C VAL A 71 11.82 -13.29 -9.29
N GLY A 72 11.65 -14.31 -8.46
CA GLY A 72 12.77 -14.93 -7.80
C GLY A 72 12.42 -16.16 -6.98
N CYS A 73 13.43 -16.95 -6.57
CA CYS A 73 13.20 -17.99 -5.59
C CYS A 73 12.86 -17.38 -4.21
N MET A 74 12.21 -18.16 -3.35
CA MET A 74 11.77 -17.67 -2.03
C MET A 74 12.92 -17.10 -1.20
N GLU A 75 14.12 -17.68 -1.31
CA GLU A 75 15.30 -17.19 -0.61
C GLU A 75 15.74 -15.82 -1.10
N SER A 76 15.75 -15.59 -2.41
CA SER A 76 16.06 -14.27 -2.99
C SER A 76 15.02 -13.21 -2.61
N LEU A 77 13.74 -13.57 -2.66
CA LEU A 77 12.66 -12.67 -2.27
C LEU A 77 12.79 -12.29 -0.78
N ARG A 78 13.00 -13.25 0.11
CA ARG A 78 13.20 -13.00 1.54
C ARG A 78 14.39 -12.08 1.84
N ARG A 79 15.46 -12.14 1.05
CA ARG A 79 16.63 -11.26 1.20
C ARG A 79 16.37 -9.84 0.72
N ILE A 80 15.55 -9.66 -0.32
CA ILE A 80 15.32 -8.37 -0.96
C ILE A 80 14.22 -7.57 -0.27
N PHE A 81 13.16 -8.19 0.23
CA PHE A 81 12.06 -7.49 0.90
C PHE A 81 12.50 -6.58 2.06
N PRO A 82 13.40 -6.99 2.98
CA PRO A 82 13.89 -6.08 4.02
C PRO A 82 14.58 -4.84 3.46
N VAL A 83 15.35 -4.97 2.37
CA VAL A 83 16.01 -3.83 1.71
C VAL A 83 14.96 -2.88 1.14
N MET A 84 13.92 -3.39 0.49
CA MET A 84 12.82 -2.59 -0.04
C MET A 84 12.08 -1.85 1.08
N ASN A 85 11.79 -2.53 2.19
CA ASN A 85 11.12 -1.92 3.34
C ASN A 85 11.95 -0.78 3.94
N THR A 86 13.26 -0.98 4.12
CA THR A 86 14.17 0.05 4.66
C THR A 86 14.20 1.30 3.77
N HIS A 87 14.07 1.14 2.47
CA HIS A 87 14.13 2.24 1.50
C HIS A 87 12.73 2.69 1.03
N ALA A 88 11.65 2.22 1.67
CA ALA A 88 10.26 2.54 1.33
C ALA A 88 9.90 2.29 -0.15
N ILE A 89 10.48 1.27 -0.78
CA ILE A 89 10.23 0.91 -2.18
C ILE A 89 9.07 -0.09 -2.23
N PRO A 90 7.91 0.29 -2.77
CA PRO A 90 6.79 -0.64 -2.94
C PRO A 90 7.12 -1.70 -3.99
N GLY A 91 6.61 -2.92 -3.80
CA GLY A 91 6.79 -3.95 -4.80
C GLY A 91 6.04 -5.24 -4.53
N GLN A 92 6.06 -6.08 -5.57
CA GLN A 92 5.44 -7.40 -5.55
C GLN A 92 6.47 -8.45 -5.94
N GLY A 93 6.49 -9.58 -5.22
CA GLY A 93 7.32 -10.72 -5.51
C GLY A 93 6.54 -11.86 -6.15
N ILE A 94 7.06 -12.40 -7.24
CA ILE A 94 6.52 -13.57 -7.93
C ILE A 94 7.48 -14.73 -7.68
N PRO A 95 7.08 -15.75 -6.93
CA PRO A 95 7.96 -16.90 -6.67
C PRO A 95 8.15 -17.74 -7.93
N LEU A 96 9.34 -18.31 -8.08
CA LEU A 96 9.60 -19.35 -9.04
C LEU A 96 8.83 -20.62 -8.66
N LEU A 97 8.41 -21.38 -9.66
CA LEU A 97 7.65 -22.65 -9.48
C LEU A 97 8.52 -23.81 -9.04
N ALA A 98 9.84 -23.70 -9.22
CA ALA A 98 10.80 -24.71 -8.81
C ALA A 98 12.03 -24.07 -8.16
N ASP A 99 12.57 -24.69 -7.13
CA ASP A 99 13.82 -24.30 -6.52
C ASP A 99 14.99 -24.71 -7.43
N GLY A 100 16.03 -23.88 -7.43
CA GLY A 100 17.23 -24.12 -8.21
C GLY A 100 17.82 -22.83 -8.79
N CYS A 101 19.04 -22.97 -9.38
CA CYS A 101 19.74 -21.84 -10.00
C CYS A 101 19.87 -22.00 -11.53
N VAL A 102 19.26 -23.02 -12.10
CA VAL A 102 19.31 -23.35 -13.54
C VAL A 102 18.00 -23.97 -13.99
N ARG A 103 17.51 -23.59 -15.17
CA ARG A 103 16.26 -24.08 -15.78
C ARG A 103 15.03 -23.94 -14.85
N THR A 104 14.96 -22.84 -14.13
CA THR A 104 13.78 -22.56 -13.30
C THR A 104 12.61 -22.08 -14.16
N THR A 105 11.42 -22.15 -13.61
CA THR A 105 10.18 -21.74 -14.29
C THR A 105 9.39 -20.78 -13.41
N VAL A 106 8.58 -19.95 -14.05
CA VAL A 106 7.65 -19.03 -13.42
C VAL A 106 6.26 -19.21 -14.05
N ASP A 107 5.21 -18.92 -13.30
CA ASP A 107 3.88 -18.79 -13.88
C ASP A 107 3.83 -17.51 -14.75
N VAL A 108 4.00 -17.71 -16.06
CA VAL A 108 4.05 -16.62 -17.04
C VAL A 108 2.72 -15.89 -17.11
N ALA A 109 1.59 -16.61 -16.98
CA ALA A 109 0.27 -15.98 -17.05
C ALA A 109 0.05 -15.04 -15.88
N TRP A 110 0.36 -15.47 -14.66
CA TRP A 110 0.30 -14.63 -13.47
C TRP A 110 1.29 -13.47 -13.52
N ALA A 111 2.53 -13.71 -13.96
CA ALA A 111 3.51 -12.65 -14.11
C ALA A 111 3.07 -11.57 -15.10
N LEU A 112 2.49 -11.95 -16.25
CA LEU A 112 1.92 -11.01 -17.23
C LEU A 112 0.72 -10.25 -16.67
N GLU A 113 -0.15 -10.90 -15.90
CA GLU A 113 -1.26 -10.24 -15.23
C GLU A 113 -0.77 -9.13 -14.27
N LEU A 114 0.23 -9.43 -13.44
CA LEU A 114 0.84 -8.45 -12.54
C LEU A 114 1.53 -7.30 -13.29
N ILE A 115 2.28 -7.59 -14.35
CA ILE A 115 2.91 -6.56 -15.19
C ILE A 115 1.85 -5.65 -15.82
N ARG A 116 0.72 -6.20 -16.25
CA ARG A 116 -0.41 -5.47 -16.84
C ARG A 116 -1.28 -4.74 -15.83
N SER A 117 -1.21 -5.11 -14.55
CA SER A 117 -1.99 -4.51 -13.47
C SER A 117 -1.56 -3.08 -13.13
N ARG A 118 -0.55 -2.53 -13.84
CA ARG A 118 -0.17 -1.12 -13.73
C ARG A 118 -1.42 -0.27 -13.92
N LYS A 119 -1.88 0.38 -12.87
CA LYS A 119 -2.88 1.44 -13.00
C LYS A 119 -2.32 2.51 -13.93
N ALA A 120 -3.06 2.80 -14.99
CA ALA A 120 -2.79 3.96 -15.82
C ALA A 120 -2.69 5.20 -14.90
N GLU A 121 -1.58 5.92 -15.08
CA GLU A 121 -1.33 7.27 -14.54
C GLU A 121 -1.68 7.46 -13.06
N ALA A 122 -0.67 7.27 -12.18
CA ALA A 122 -0.63 8.10 -10.99
C ALA A 122 -0.80 9.56 -11.48
N LYS A 123 -1.80 10.28 -10.97
CA LYS A 123 -1.87 11.71 -11.19
C LYS A 123 -0.49 12.27 -10.83
N ASP A 124 0.20 12.89 -11.80
CA ASP A 124 1.39 13.69 -11.55
C ASP A 124 0.97 14.86 -10.64
N GLY A 125 0.96 14.61 -9.35
CA GLY A 125 0.54 15.60 -8.37
C GLY A 125 0.76 15.07 -6.96
N VAL A 126 1.47 15.84 -6.19
CA VAL A 126 1.51 15.68 -4.73
C VAL A 126 0.08 15.86 -4.23
N THR A 127 -0.45 14.89 -3.47
CA THR A 127 -1.75 15.03 -2.80
C THR A 127 -1.75 16.31 -1.96
N ASP A 128 -2.71 17.19 -2.22
CA ASP A 128 -2.89 18.41 -1.42
C ASP A 128 -3.57 18.03 -0.08
N LEU A 129 -2.72 17.83 0.94
CA LEU A 129 -3.18 17.43 2.27
C LEU A 129 -4.12 18.47 2.91
N ASP A 130 -3.98 19.75 2.59
CA ASP A 130 -4.85 20.79 3.13
C ASP A 130 -6.24 20.74 2.48
N ALA A 131 -6.31 20.50 1.18
CA ALA A 131 -7.55 20.26 0.47
C ALA A 131 -8.26 19.01 0.98
N VAL A 132 -7.55 17.89 1.14
CA VAL A 132 -8.11 16.65 1.71
C VAL A 132 -8.58 16.87 3.14
N ALA A 133 -7.81 17.57 3.97
CA ALA A 133 -8.21 17.89 5.35
C ALA A 133 -9.45 18.77 5.41
N ALA A 134 -9.61 19.71 4.48
CA ALA A 134 -10.81 20.56 4.38
C ALA A 134 -12.07 19.72 4.08
N VAL A 135 -11.97 18.79 3.14
CA VAL A 135 -13.06 17.84 2.81
C VAL A 135 -13.41 16.97 4.00
N ILE A 136 -12.40 16.43 4.68
CA ILE A 136 -12.61 15.57 5.86
C ILE A 136 -13.32 16.32 6.98
N ARG A 137 -12.93 17.56 7.27
CA ARG A 137 -13.61 18.35 8.32
C ARG A 137 -15.12 18.41 8.09
N GLN A 138 -15.56 18.60 6.84
CA GLN A 138 -16.98 18.62 6.49
C GLN A 138 -17.70 17.29 6.75
N TRP A 139 -17.00 16.15 6.65
CA TRP A 139 -17.61 14.83 6.90
C TRP A 139 -17.96 14.57 8.36
N PHE A 140 -17.33 15.31 9.27
CA PHE A 140 -17.57 15.19 10.72
C PHE A 140 -18.48 16.31 11.25
N GLU A 141 -19.07 17.14 10.38
CA GLU A 141 -20.15 18.01 10.78
C GLU A 141 -21.41 17.22 11.14
N PRO A 142 -22.25 17.70 12.09
CA PRO A 142 -23.41 16.96 12.60
C PRO A 142 -24.35 16.46 11.49
N GLU A 143 -24.67 17.33 10.52
CA GLU A 143 -25.57 17.03 9.41
C GLU A 143 -24.96 15.99 8.47
N ALA A 144 -23.67 16.09 8.24
CA ALA A 144 -22.93 15.16 7.38
C ALA A 144 -22.86 13.75 8.01
N LEU A 145 -22.63 13.66 9.32
CA LEU A 145 -22.68 12.38 10.06
C LEU A 145 -24.10 11.83 10.10
N ALA A 146 -25.11 12.65 10.35
CA ALA A 146 -26.50 12.21 10.32
C ALA A 146 -26.93 11.71 8.94
N GLY A 147 -26.40 12.30 7.86
CA GLY A 147 -26.62 11.83 6.48
C GLY A 147 -25.96 10.47 6.18
N LEU A 148 -24.83 10.16 6.82
CA LEU A 148 -24.12 8.89 6.64
C LEU A 148 -24.59 7.78 7.56
N MET A 149 -24.80 8.09 8.84
CA MET A 149 -25.09 7.12 9.91
C MET A 149 -26.58 7.07 10.30
N GLY A 150 -27.39 7.96 9.76
CA GLY A 150 -28.76 8.18 10.22
C GLY A 150 -28.83 9.15 11.43
N ARG A 151 -30.03 9.68 11.67
CA ARG A 151 -30.27 10.48 12.88
C ARG A 151 -30.30 9.58 14.11
N PRO A 152 -29.66 10.00 15.23
CA PRO A 152 -29.60 9.17 16.41
C PRO A 152 -30.99 8.97 17.03
N ALA A 153 -31.41 7.72 17.18
CA ALA A 153 -32.69 7.34 17.77
C ALA A 153 -32.56 6.98 19.27
N THR A 154 -31.38 6.54 19.70
CA THR A 154 -31.08 6.14 21.09
C THR A 154 -30.11 7.10 21.75
N GLU A 155 -30.04 7.04 23.09
CA GLU A 155 -29.07 7.82 23.88
C GLU A 155 -27.62 7.46 23.48
N ALA A 156 -27.30 6.18 23.37
CA ALA A 156 -25.98 5.71 22.96
C ALA A 156 -25.57 6.28 21.57
N GLN A 157 -26.50 6.29 20.62
CA GLN A 157 -26.24 6.88 19.30
C GLN A 157 -26.01 8.40 19.39
N ARG A 158 -26.78 9.13 20.24
CA ARG A 158 -26.55 10.57 20.46
C ARG A 158 -25.17 10.83 21.05
N VAL A 159 -24.79 10.10 22.07
CA VAL A 159 -23.47 10.20 22.71
C VAL A 159 -22.36 9.89 21.72
N GLY A 160 -22.46 8.79 20.96
CA GLY A 160 -21.47 8.39 19.98
C GLY A 160 -21.29 9.40 18.84
N GLN A 161 -22.39 9.91 18.28
CA GLN A 161 -22.30 10.93 17.23
C GLN A 161 -21.77 12.26 17.77
N ALA A 162 -22.18 12.70 18.96
CA ALA A 162 -21.61 13.88 19.60
C ALA A 162 -20.11 13.72 19.86
N TRP A 163 -19.67 12.53 20.29
CA TRP A 163 -18.27 12.23 20.47
C TRP A 163 -17.47 12.26 19.16
N LEU A 164 -18.05 11.83 18.04
CA LEU A 164 -17.43 11.95 16.72
C LEU A 164 -17.28 13.40 16.25
N VAL A 165 -18.21 14.27 16.58
CA VAL A 165 -18.11 15.73 16.29
C VAL A 165 -17.03 16.39 17.12
N THR A 166 -16.85 15.97 18.38
CA THR A 166 -15.85 16.54 19.28
C THR A 166 -14.45 16.44 18.67
N GLY A 167 -13.69 17.53 18.74
CA GLY A 167 -12.42 17.77 18.09
C GLY A 167 -11.38 16.68 18.18
N GLY A 168 -10.25 16.97 17.63
CA GLY A 168 -9.08 16.08 17.47
C GLY A 168 -8.35 16.40 16.18
N LYS A 169 -7.10 15.98 16.05
CA LYS A 169 -6.26 16.26 14.89
C LYS A 169 -6.73 15.54 13.61
N ARG A 170 -7.60 14.54 13.74
CA ARG A 170 -8.16 13.70 12.65
C ARG A 170 -7.12 13.19 11.67
N TRP A 171 -5.93 12.90 12.18
CA TRP A 171 -4.81 12.46 11.32
C TRP A 171 -5.06 11.08 10.71
N ARG A 172 -5.81 10.18 11.40
CA ARG A 172 -6.16 8.86 10.85
C ARG A 172 -7.11 8.97 9.65
N PRO A 173 -8.22 9.71 9.74
CA PRO A 173 -9.03 10.09 8.58
C PRO A 173 -8.21 10.72 7.45
N LEU A 174 -7.33 11.68 7.78
CA LEU A 174 -6.49 12.36 6.80
C LEU A 174 -5.58 11.37 6.06
N LEU A 175 -4.89 10.50 6.79
CA LEU A 175 -4.02 9.49 6.20
C LEU A 175 -4.81 8.51 5.31
N THR A 176 -5.98 8.05 5.77
CA THR A 176 -6.84 7.13 5.00
C THR A 176 -7.26 7.74 3.66
N ALA A 177 -7.74 8.98 3.67
CA ALA A 177 -8.20 9.66 2.46
C ALA A 177 -7.05 10.06 1.54
N ALA A 178 -5.93 10.56 2.10
CA ALA A 178 -4.76 10.97 1.33
C ALA A 178 -4.09 9.79 0.59
N VAL A 179 -3.95 8.64 1.27
CA VAL A 179 -3.41 7.42 0.63
C VAL A 179 -4.35 6.92 -0.48
N PHE A 180 -5.67 6.98 -0.26
CA PHE A 180 -6.64 6.58 -1.28
C PHE A 180 -6.59 7.51 -2.50
N GLU A 181 -6.46 8.83 -2.30
CA GLU A 181 -6.30 9.80 -3.39
C GLU A 181 -4.98 9.60 -4.12
N ALA A 182 -3.86 9.45 -3.39
CA ALA A 182 -2.55 9.17 -3.96
C ALA A 182 -2.54 7.90 -4.81
N ALA A 183 -3.38 6.90 -4.44
CA ALA A 183 -3.62 5.70 -5.23
C ALA A 183 -4.56 5.91 -6.43
N GLY A 184 -4.94 7.16 -6.74
CA GLY A 184 -5.82 7.51 -7.86
C GLY A 184 -7.31 7.37 -7.56
N GLY A 185 -7.72 7.25 -6.29
CA GLY A 185 -9.12 7.24 -5.87
C GLY A 185 -9.71 8.64 -5.79
N GLU A 186 -11.01 8.76 -5.96
CA GLU A 186 -11.74 9.98 -5.70
C GLU A 186 -12.08 10.07 -4.20
N VAL A 187 -11.62 11.14 -3.51
CA VAL A 187 -11.71 11.29 -2.04
C VAL A 187 -13.13 11.07 -1.51
N GLY A 188 -14.16 11.55 -2.21
CA GLY A 188 -15.56 11.37 -1.78
C GLY A 188 -15.99 9.91 -1.62
N ARG A 189 -15.42 8.99 -2.39
CA ARG A 189 -15.78 7.57 -2.38
C ARG A 189 -15.29 6.81 -1.14
N ILE A 190 -14.24 7.29 -0.48
CA ILE A 190 -13.69 6.65 0.73
C ILE A 190 -14.31 7.16 2.03
N ARG A 191 -15.28 8.10 1.96
CA ARG A 191 -15.89 8.76 3.12
C ARG A 191 -16.34 7.79 4.21
N ALA A 192 -17.11 6.77 3.86
CA ALA A 192 -17.66 5.82 4.84
C ALA A 192 -16.54 5.06 5.58
N ALA A 193 -15.52 4.57 4.86
CA ALA A 193 -14.38 3.89 5.48
C ALA A 193 -13.55 4.86 6.34
N THR A 194 -13.36 6.09 5.91
CA THR A 194 -12.64 7.12 6.66
C THR A 194 -13.34 7.45 7.98
N VAL A 195 -14.67 7.60 7.95
CA VAL A 195 -15.47 7.81 9.17
C VAL A 195 -15.41 6.58 10.08
N ALA A 196 -15.50 5.36 9.53
CA ALA A 196 -15.38 4.13 10.30
C ALA A 196 -14.03 4.02 11.03
N VAL A 197 -12.92 4.37 10.39
CA VAL A 197 -11.58 4.40 11.04
C VAL A 197 -11.58 5.33 12.26
N GLU A 198 -12.21 6.51 12.14
CA GLU A 198 -12.31 7.44 13.28
C GLU A 198 -13.26 6.93 14.36
N CYS A 199 -14.35 6.23 14.00
CA CYS A 199 -15.23 5.58 14.98
C CYS A 199 -14.46 4.59 15.86
N PHE A 200 -13.67 3.71 15.25
CA PHE A 200 -12.82 2.77 16.00
C PHE A 200 -11.83 3.49 16.90
N HIS A 201 -11.17 4.53 16.41
CA HIS A 201 -10.26 5.29 17.23
C HIS A 201 -10.96 6.00 18.40
N LYS A 202 -12.11 6.64 18.16
CA LYS A 202 -12.87 7.31 19.21
C LYS A 202 -13.42 6.32 20.25
N ALA A 203 -13.80 5.11 19.82
CA ALA A 203 -14.19 4.05 20.74
C ALA A 203 -13.02 3.59 21.62
N SER A 204 -11.82 3.38 21.04
CA SER A 204 -10.63 3.02 21.84
C SER A 204 -10.31 4.08 22.89
N LEU A 205 -10.44 5.38 22.56
CA LEU A 205 -10.20 6.44 23.53
C LEU A 205 -11.17 6.43 24.70
N ILE A 206 -12.43 5.98 24.51
CA ILE A 206 -13.38 5.83 25.62
C ILE A 206 -12.92 4.69 26.56
N HIS A 207 -12.44 3.58 25.99
CA HIS A 207 -11.90 2.48 26.78
C HIS A 207 -10.64 2.89 27.54
N ASP A 208 -9.72 3.59 26.87
CA ASP A 208 -8.50 4.14 27.50
C ASP A 208 -8.86 5.06 28.67
N ASP A 209 -9.81 6.00 28.48
CA ASP A 209 -10.27 6.92 29.55
C ASP A 209 -10.83 6.19 30.75
N ILE A 210 -11.52 5.07 30.54
CA ILE A 210 -12.09 4.25 31.62
C ILE A 210 -10.98 3.49 32.35
N GLU A 211 -10.05 2.88 31.62
CA GLU A 211 -8.94 2.10 32.19
C GLU A 211 -7.97 2.98 32.97
N ASP A 212 -7.67 4.19 32.45
CA ASP A 212 -6.75 5.14 33.08
C ASP A 212 -7.44 5.97 34.18
N GLY A 213 -8.77 5.96 34.25
CA GLY A 213 -9.54 6.78 35.20
C GLY A 213 -9.53 8.27 34.84
N ASP A 214 -9.31 8.61 33.58
CA ASP A 214 -9.27 9.98 33.10
C ASP A 214 -10.65 10.62 33.15
N VAL A 215 -10.75 11.79 33.78
CA VAL A 215 -12.03 12.52 33.91
C VAL A 215 -12.21 13.63 32.90
N GLU A 216 -11.14 14.00 32.19
CA GLU A 216 -11.12 15.08 31.20
C GLU A 216 -10.33 14.66 29.95
N ARG A 217 -10.85 15.03 28.76
CA ARG A 217 -10.17 14.86 27.47
C ARG A 217 -10.54 16.03 26.51
N TYR A 218 -9.54 16.62 25.87
CA TYR A 218 -9.69 17.80 25.01
C TYR A 218 -10.30 19.03 25.72
N GLY A 219 -10.12 19.17 27.03
CA GLY A 219 -10.70 20.25 27.81
C GLY A 219 -12.17 20.06 28.19
N GLU A 220 -12.72 18.85 27.97
CA GLU A 220 -14.09 18.49 28.26
C GLU A 220 -14.15 17.21 29.11
N PRO A 221 -15.19 17.02 29.95
CA PRO A 221 -15.37 15.77 30.67
C PRO A 221 -15.40 14.57 29.73
N THR A 222 -14.72 13.48 30.11
CA THR A 222 -14.73 12.22 29.35
C THR A 222 -16.15 11.65 29.20
N VAL A 223 -16.33 10.78 28.20
CA VAL A 223 -17.67 10.21 27.93
C VAL A 223 -18.20 9.49 29.16
N HIS A 224 -17.39 8.62 29.80
CA HIS A 224 -17.82 7.88 30.99
C HIS A 224 -18.05 8.78 32.22
N ALA A 225 -17.35 9.91 32.34
CA ALA A 225 -17.62 10.88 33.41
C ALA A 225 -18.97 11.60 33.24
N ARG A 226 -19.43 11.77 31.97
CA ARG A 226 -20.72 12.41 31.67
C ARG A 226 -21.93 11.47 31.77
N VAL A 227 -21.80 10.24 31.25
CA VAL A 227 -22.95 9.33 31.09
C VAL A 227 -22.82 8.03 31.91
N GLY A 228 -21.73 7.88 32.66
CA GLY A 228 -21.41 6.66 33.39
C GLY A 228 -20.81 5.56 32.51
N VAL A 229 -20.03 4.66 33.11
CA VAL A 229 -19.36 3.56 32.40
C VAL A 229 -20.32 2.67 31.61
N PRO A 230 -21.50 2.23 32.16
CA PRO A 230 -22.39 1.34 31.40
C PRO A 230 -22.97 1.93 30.13
N ALA A 231 -23.04 3.27 30.01
CA ALA A 231 -23.56 3.94 28.83
C ALA A 231 -22.43 4.42 27.89
N ALA A 232 -21.18 4.39 28.36
CA ALA A 232 -20.00 4.76 27.57
C ALA A 232 -19.44 3.58 26.77
N ILE A 233 -19.62 2.35 27.25
CA ILE A 233 -19.21 1.09 26.59
C ILE A 233 -20.29 0.67 25.59
#